data_5a6c0a9244d44b101fe56ebaefe3b460
#
_entry.id   5a6c0a9244d44b101fe56ebaefe3b460
#
_cell.length_a   1.000
_cell.length_b   1.000
_cell.length_c   1.000
_cell.angle_alpha   90.00
_cell.angle_beta   90.00
_cell.angle_gamma   90.00
#
_symmetry.space_group_name_H-M   'P 1'
#
loop_
_entity.id
_entity.type
_entity.pdbx_description
1 polymer ?
#
loop_
_entity_poly.entity_id
_entity_poly.type
_entity_poly.pdbx_seq_one_letter_code
_entity_poly.pdbx_strand_id
1 'polypeptide(L)'
;FQVGEFASDVTDVSQALFVKALKNTSNNPSQGNWRLMMKNVYYLSSQVEKEKFRLDVKFQSDTAGVYLSYLPEPQTKDLPIIRALGADRLDNNNKPHPNGYFDFVEGYTVSNGRVFFPQAEPFGKGIYNFLVSRGVPADKAEKYAFTELYDSTKTVAKQIAEKDKYMLSGQFKGTAANIISLGAYNVPQGSVVVTAGGVKLTENSDYSVDYSAGEVTILNQSIIDAGTSVNVSLESNSDYGQQRKTMFGMNWEYDFSKNFQMSGTIQHLSEQALTTKVNMGSEPLNNTLWGVNMNWKKESQWVTNMLDKIPFLHLTQPSNISFSGEFAQLLAGQSHG
;
A
#
# COMPACT_ATOMS: atom_id res chain seq x y z
N PHE A 1 -21.34 -7.84 -13.31
CA PHE A 1 -22.60 -7.72 -14.04
C PHE A 1 -22.27 -7.46 -15.50
N GLN A 2 -22.44 -8.44 -16.34
CA GLN A 2 -22.21 -8.31 -17.76
C GLN A 2 -23.58 -8.23 -18.44
N VAL A 3 -23.79 -7.22 -19.24
CA VAL A 3 -24.98 -7.06 -20.07
C VAL A 3 -24.49 -6.92 -21.51
N GLY A 4 -24.95 -7.81 -22.40
CA GLY A 4 -24.57 -7.87 -23.80
C GLY A 4 -23.49 -8.91 -24.11
N GLU A 5 -23.11 -9.02 -25.35
CA GLU A 5 -22.17 -9.98 -25.89
C GLU A 5 -20.81 -9.31 -26.19
N PHE A 6 -19.72 -10.09 -26.16
CA PHE A 6 -18.44 -9.61 -26.64
C PHE A 6 -18.39 -9.57 -28.16
N ALA A 7 -17.77 -8.57 -28.72
CA ALA A 7 -17.65 -8.43 -30.18
C ALA A 7 -16.93 -9.61 -30.87
N SER A 8 -16.06 -10.33 -30.13
CA SER A 8 -15.40 -11.54 -30.63
C SER A 8 -16.34 -12.72 -30.82
N ASP A 9 -17.50 -12.72 -30.17
CA ASP A 9 -18.47 -13.82 -30.19
C ASP A 9 -19.60 -13.58 -31.20
N VAL A 10 -19.57 -12.43 -31.86
CA VAL A 10 -20.64 -11.99 -32.78
C VAL A 10 -20.12 -12.00 -34.22
N THR A 11 -20.79 -12.76 -35.07
CA THR A 11 -20.46 -12.87 -36.51
C THR A 11 -20.93 -11.67 -37.32
N ASP A 12 -21.97 -10.97 -36.84
CA ASP A 12 -22.49 -9.74 -37.47
C ASP A 12 -22.44 -8.59 -36.45
N VAL A 13 -21.43 -7.72 -36.61
CA VAL A 13 -21.18 -6.57 -35.74
C VAL A 13 -22.32 -5.55 -35.76
N SER A 14 -23.13 -5.50 -36.84
CA SER A 14 -24.25 -4.56 -36.93
C SER A 14 -25.41 -4.90 -35.97
N GLN A 15 -25.47 -6.12 -35.50
CA GLN A 15 -26.49 -6.61 -34.57
C GLN A 15 -25.99 -6.70 -33.12
N ALA A 16 -24.70 -6.41 -32.86
CA ALA A 16 -24.11 -6.51 -31.56
C ALA A 16 -24.46 -5.32 -30.65
N LEU A 17 -24.85 -5.62 -29.41
CA LEU A 17 -24.97 -4.62 -28.36
C LEU A 17 -23.64 -4.45 -27.63
N PHE A 18 -22.95 -3.35 -27.88
CA PHE A 18 -21.69 -3.04 -27.22
C PHE A 18 -21.94 -2.36 -25.86
N VAL A 19 -21.59 -3.03 -24.78
CA VAL A 19 -21.65 -2.52 -23.41
C VAL A 19 -20.29 -2.61 -22.74
N LYS A 20 -20.04 -1.67 -21.82
CA LYS A 20 -18.83 -1.70 -21.01
C LYS A 20 -19.06 -2.52 -19.76
N ALA A 21 -18.16 -3.45 -19.48
CA ALA A 21 -18.11 -4.11 -18.19
C ALA A 21 -17.65 -3.10 -17.14
N LEU A 22 -18.51 -2.79 -16.16
CA LEU A 22 -18.17 -1.87 -15.07
C LEU A 22 -17.28 -2.53 -14.03
N LYS A 23 -17.41 -3.84 -13.87
CA LYS A 23 -16.62 -4.62 -12.92
C LYS A 23 -16.40 -6.03 -13.48
N ASN A 24 -15.19 -6.56 -13.32
CA ASN A 24 -14.80 -7.88 -13.80
C ASN A 24 -14.17 -8.70 -12.65
N THR A 25 -14.02 -9.99 -12.87
CA THR A 25 -13.34 -10.95 -11.97
C THR A 25 -11.84 -10.66 -11.88
N SER A 26 -11.22 -10.25 -12.98
CA SER A 26 -9.81 -9.82 -13.02
C SER A 26 -9.72 -8.30 -13.05
N ASN A 27 -9.03 -7.73 -12.05
CA ASN A 27 -8.68 -6.32 -12.04
C ASN A 27 -7.24 -6.16 -12.54
N ASN A 28 -7.13 -5.80 -13.81
CA ASN A 28 -5.87 -5.60 -14.47
C ASN A 28 -5.78 -4.14 -14.94
N PRO A 29 -4.69 -3.40 -14.68
CA PRO A 29 -4.50 -2.03 -15.14
C PRO A 29 -4.63 -1.85 -16.66
N SER A 30 -4.36 -2.89 -17.46
CA SER A 30 -4.52 -2.86 -18.92
C SER A 30 -5.98 -2.92 -19.40
N GLN A 31 -6.91 -3.30 -18.52
CA GLN A 31 -8.33 -3.41 -18.87
C GLN A 31 -9.07 -2.08 -18.70
N GLY A 32 -10.02 -1.81 -19.57
CA GLY A 32 -10.80 -0.56 -19.55
C GLY A 32 -11.60 -0.34 -18.26
N ASN A 33 -12.03 -1.41 -17.58
CA ASN A 33 -12.76 -1.33 -16.32
C ASN A 33 -11.89 -0.84 -15.14
N TRP A 34 -10.54 -0.97 -15.22
CA TRP A 34 -9.63 -0.41 -14.20
C TRP A 34 -9.85 1.09 -13.99
N ARG A 35 -10.08 1.83 -15.08
CA ARG A 35 -10.31 3.29 -15.03
C ARG A 35 -11.64 3.67 -14.42
N LEU A 36 -12.59 2.71 -14.32
CA LEU A 36 -13.92 2.94 -13.75
C LEU A 36 -13.98 2.72 -12.24
N MET A 37 -12.92 2.18 -11.64
CA MET A 37 -12.86 2.00 -10.19
C MET A 37 -12.76 3.35 -9.47
N MET A 38 -13.48 3.48 -8.36
CA MET A 38 -13.34 4.63 -7.46
C MET A 38 -12.01 4.51 -6.72
N LYS A 39 -11.10 5.45 -6.97
CA LYS A 39 -9.73 5.45 -6.46
C LYS A 39 -9.46 6.57 -5.47
N ASN A 40 -10.49 7.36 -5.16
CA ASN A 40 -10.48 8.51 -4.26
C ASN A 40 -11.21 8.24 -2.94
N VAL A 41 -11.42 6.97 -2.61
CA VAL A 41 -12.19 6.53 -1.44
C VAL A 41 -11.27 5.79 -0.47
N TYR A 42 -11.23 6.23 0.78
CA TYR A 42 -10.40 5.64 1.83
C TYR A 42 -11.27 5.21 3.00
N TYR A 43 -11.11 3.98 3.44
CA TYR A 43 -11.81 3.45 4.59
C TYR A 43 -11.10 3.86 5.88
N LEU A 44 -11.83 4.40 6.84
CA LEU A 44 -11.31 4.77 8.16
C LEU A 44 -11.79 3.82 9.25
N SER A 45 -13.10 3.55 9.30
CA SER A 45 -13.73 2.71 10.32
C SER A 45 -15.13 2.29 9.85
N SER A 46 -15.84 1.47 10.63
CA SER A 46 -17.24 1.10 10.35
C SER A 46 -18.17 2.32 10.38
N GLN A 47 -17.93 3.22 11.33
CA GLN A 47 -18.66 4.48 11.47
C GLN A 47 -17.71 5.60 11.88
N VAL A 48 -17.98 6.82 11.44
CA VAL A 48 -17.18 8.02 11.73
C VAL A 48 -18.13 9.16 12.05
N GLU A 49 -18.04 9.67 13.27
CA GLU A 49 -18.84 10.82 13.72
C GLU A 49 -18.19 12.15 13.33
N LYS A 50 -19.01 13.16 13.05
CA LYS A 50 -18.55 14.53 12.77
C LYS A 50 -17.86 15.17 13.97
N GLU A 51 -18.29 14.80 15.19
CA GLU A 51 -17.70 15.34 16.41
C GLU A 51 -16.24 14.94 16.54
N LYS A 52 -15.37 15.92 16.74
CA LYS A 52 -13.90 15.75 16.83
C LYS A 52 -13.24 15.11 15.59
N PHE A 53 -13.97 14.99 14.47
CA PHE A 53 -13.35 14.54 13.21
C PHE A 53 -12.32 15.57 12.74
N ARG A 54 -11.13 15.10 12.49
CA ARG A 54 -10.05 15.84 11.82
C ARG A 54 -9.29 14.89 10.93
N LEU A 55 -9.11 15.26 9.69
CA LEU A 55 -8.28 14.54 8.75
C LEU A 55 -7.39 15.54 8.02
N ASP A 56 -6.13 15.25 7.96
CA ASP A 56 -5.11 16.01 7.24
C ASP A 56 -4.32 15.07 6.32
N VAL A 57 -3.71 15.65 5.30
CA VAL A 57 -2.80 14.96 4.39
C VAL A 57 -1.39 15.46 4.62
N LYS A 58 -0.48 14.54 4.88
CA LYS A 58 0.93 14.87 5.09
C LYS A 58 1.78 14.29 3.98
N PHE A 59 2.88 14.98 3.70
CA PHE A 59 3.90 14.57 2.76
C PHE A 59 5.21 14.31 3.51
N GLN A 60 5.81 13.14 3.32
CA GLN A 60 7.09 12.80 3.90
C GLN A 60 8.21 13.58 3.18
N SER A 61 8.92 14.41 3.91
CA SER A 61 10.10 15.12 3.42
C SER A 61 11.25 14.14 3.14
N ASP A 62 12.22 14.59 2.35
CA ASP A 62 13.48 13.86 2.16
C ASP A 62 14.31 13.75 3.45
N THR A 63 14.02 14.59 4.43
CA THR A 63 14.58 14.45 5.79
C THR A 63 13.82 13.37 6.54
N ALA A 64 14.52 12.33 6.98
CA ALA A 64 13.93 11.19 7.67
C ALA A 64 13.07 11.61 8.88
N GLY A 65 11.85 11.07 8.95
CA GLY A 65 10.91 11.30 10.06
C GLY A 65 10.18 12.65 10.04
N VAL A 66 10.40 13.50 9.04
CA VAL A 66 9.73 14.80 8.92
C VAL A 66 8.54 14.69 7.97
N TYR A 67 7.34 15.02 8.47
CA TYR A 67 6.10 15.07 7.72
C TYR A 67 5.57 16.49 7.65
N LEU A 68 5.30 16.96 6.44
CA LEU A 68 4.83 18.31 6.14
C LEU A 68 3.35 18.27 5.74
N SER A 69 2.56 19.21 6.21
CA SER A 69 1.16 19.42 5.75
C SER A 69 1.07 20.20 4.44
N TYR A 70 2.20 20.53 3.83
CA TYR A 70 2.33 21.27 2.57
C TYR A 70 3.39 20.62 1.68
N LEU A 71 3.36 20.89 0.37
CA LEU A 71 4.40 20.47 -0.55
C LEU A 71 5.58 21.45 -0.49
N PRO A 72 6.85 20.94 -0.44
CA PRO A 72 8.03 21.77 -0.21
C PRO A 72 8.49 22.55 -1.44
N GLU A 73 7.55 23.15 -2.19
CA GLU A 73 7.81 24.04 -3.30
C GLU A 73 7.55 25.51 -2.90
N PRO A 74 8.37 26.47 -3.35
CA PRO A 74 8.20 27.88 -2.96
C PRO A 74 6.80 28.44 -3.20
N GLN A 75 6.12 27.97 -4.26
CA GLN A 75 4.79 28.43 -4.68
C GLN A 75 3.64 27.83 -3.85
N THR A 76 3.91 26.81 -3.04
CA THR A 76 2.87 26.02 -2.36
C THR A 76 3.11 25.76 -0.88
N LYS A 77 4.27 26.16 -0.33
CA LYS A 77 4.64 25.91 1.07
C LYS A 77 3.69 26.54 2.11
N ASP A 78 2.94 27.56 1.72
CA ASP A 78 1.97 28.21 2.60
C ASP A 78 0.55 27.65 2.45
N LEU A 79 0.38 26.60 1.62
CA LEU A 79 -0.91 26.02 1.33
C LEU A 79 -0.96 24.55 1.80
N PRO A 80 -1.89 24.19 2.71
CA PRO A 80 -2.09 22.82 3.12
C PRO A 80 -2.45 21.90 1.94
N ILE A 81 -1.89 20.69 1.92
CA ILE A 81 -2.16 19.70 0.86
C ILE A 81 -3.65 19.38 0.80
N ILE A 82 -4.33 19.29 1.93
CA ILE A 82 -5.77 19.03 1.99
C ILE A 82 -6.59 20.06 1.20
N ARG A 83 -6.15 21.34 1.20
CA ARG A 83 -6.75 22.41 0.40
C ARG A 83 -6.40 22.28 -1.08
N ALA A 84 -5.16 21.88 -1.38
CA ALA A 84 -4.73 21.60 -2.75
C ALA A 84 -5.58 20.51 -3.41
N LEU A 85 -6.00 19.53 -2.64
CA LEU A 85 -6.87 18.44 -3.06
C LEU A 85 -8.35 18.85 -3.15
N GLY A 86 -8.68 20.07 -2.80
CA GLY A 86 -10.06 20.60 -2.82
C GLY A 86 -10.97 20.03 -1.74
N ALA A 87 -10.39 19.45 -0.70
CA ALA A 87 -11.10 18.82 0.41
C ALA A 87 -11.17 19.70 1.68
N ASP A 88 -10.74 20.96 1.60
CA ASP A 88 -10.85 22.00 2.63
C ASP A 88 -11.42 23.26 1.97
N ARG A 89 -12.74 23.37 1.93
CA ARG A 89 -13.50 24.50 1.35
C ARG A 89 -14.48 25.10 2.33
N LEU A 90 -14.81 24.36 3.40
CA LEU A 90 -15.87 24.67 4.34
C LEU A 90 -15.31 24.86 5.75
N ASP A 91 -16.06 25.55 6.58
CA ASP A 91 -15.86 25.61 8.02
C ASP A 91 -16.59 24.45 8.73
N ASN A 92 -16.47 24.39 10.06
CA ASN A 92 -17.14 23.38 10.90
C ASN A 92 -18.69 23.44 10.80
N ASN A 93 -19.24 24.55 10.30
CA ASN A 93 -20.67 24.76 10.11
C ASN A 93 -21.11 24.54 8.66
N ASN A 94 -20.24 23.95 7.82
CA ASN A 94 -20.45 23.75 6.39
C ASN A 94 -20.68 25.03 5.59
N LYS A 95 -20.14 26.18 6.04
CA LYS A 95 -20.13 27.41 5.30
C LYS A 95 -18.84 27.56 4.48
N PRO A 96 -18.85 28.27 3.34
CA PRO A 96 -17.67 28.47 2.50
C PRO A 96 -16.57 29.27 3.22
N HIS A 97 -15.73 28.59 4.01
CA HIS A 97 -14.58 29.14 4.69
C HIS A 97 -13.59 28.02 5.04
N PRO A 98 -12.46 27.91 4.36
CA PRO A 98 -11.48 26.86 4.64
C PRO A 98 -10.94 26.96 6.06
N ASN A 99 -10.82 25.81 6.74
CA ASN A 99 -10.38 25.72 8.15
C ASN A 99 -9.10 24.90 8.36
N GLY A 100 -8.50 24.39 7.28
CA GLY A 100 -7.27 23.62 7.30
C GLY A 100 -7.46 22.11 7.49
N TYR A 101 -8.70 21.63 7.54
CA TYR A 101 -9.03 20.22 7.71
C TYR A 101 -9.98 19.74 6.61
N PHE A 102 -10.07 18.42 6.49
CA PHE A 102 -10.99 17.78 5.56
C PHE A 102 -12.45 18.13 5.88
N ASP A 103 -13.20 18.52 4.86
CA ASP A 103 -14.61 18.88 4.97
C ASP A 103 -15.48 17.67 5.30
N PHE A 104 -16.08 17.64 6.48
CA PHE A 104 -17.00 16.57 6.86
C PHE A 104 -18.44 16.93 6.44
N VAL A 105 -18.88 16.37 5.31
CA VAL A 105 -20.27 16.47 4.86
C VAL A 105 -20.81 15.04 4.73
N GLU A 106 -21.71 14.68 5.67
CA GLU A 106 -22.30 13.35 5.72
C GLU A 106 -23.04 12.99 4.45
N GLY A 107 -22.83 11.77 3.96
CA GLY A 107 -23.40 11.30 2.69
C GLY A 107 -22.66 11.75 1.42
N TYR A 108 -21.73 12.72 1.53
CA TYR A 108 -20.97 13.26 0.39
C TYR A 108 -19.47 13.02 0.52
N THR A 109 -18.84 13.66 1.51
CA THR A 109 -17.39 13.52 1.71
C THR A 109 -17.06 12.44 2.74
N VAL A 110 -18.01 12.11 3.61
CA VAL A 110 -17.89 11.00 4.56
C VAL A 110 -19.19 10.19 4.54
N SER A 111 -19.09 8.89 4.32
CA SER A 111 -20.24 7.97 4.33
C SER A 111 -19.79 6.55 4.65
N ASN A 112 -20.55 5.86 5.51
CA ASN A 112 -20.28 4.47 5.90
C ASN A 112 -18.80 4.23 6.28
N GLY A 113 -18.25 5.13 7.10
CA GLY A 113 -16.87 5.02 7.55
C GLY A 113 -15.80 5.24 6.50
N ARG A 114 -16.17 5.77 5.33
CA ARG A 114 -15.26 6.09 4.24
C ARG A 114 -15.21 7.59 3.99
N VAL A 115 -14.04 8.07 3.63
CA VAL A 115 -13.82 9.43 3.15
C VAL A 115 -13.66 9.44 1.64
N PHE A 116 -14.25 10.43 0.98
CA PHE A 116 -14.29 10.62 -0.45
C PHE A 116 -13.60 11.94 -0.81
N PHE A 117 -12.47 11.86 -1.51
CA PHE A 117 -11.85 13.06 -2.03
C PHE A 117 -12.60 13.56 -3.27
N PRO A 118 -12.73 14.88 -3.46
CA PRO A 118 -13.47 15.46 -4.60
C PRO A 118 -12.86 15.12 -5.96
N GLN A 119 -11.55 14.89 -6.00
CA GLN A 119 -10.82 14.56 -7.23
C GLN A 119 -10.72 13.04 -7.39
N ALA A 120 -10.84 12.54 -8.62
CA ALA A 120 -10.77 11.09 -8.90
C ALA A 120 -9.40 10.48 -8.63
N GLU A 121 -8.33 11.24 -8.86
CA GLU A 121 -6.94 10.83 -8.62
C GLU A 121 -6.23 11.90 -7.76
N PRO A 122 -6.58 12.00 -6.45
CA PRO A 122 -6.12 13.12 -5.62
C PRO A 122 -4.59 13.23 -5.56
N PHE A 123 -3.86 12.15 -5.31
CA PHE A 123 -2.39 12.15 -5.19
C PHE A 123 -1.66 11.99 -6.53
N GLY A 124 -2.37 11.79 -7.64
CA GLY A 124 -1.83 11.73 -8.99
C GLY A 124 -2.07 13.03 -9.75
N LYS A 125 -2.98 12.98 -10.71
CA LYS A 125 -3.34 14.14 -11.55
C LYS A 125 -3.86 15.33 -10.74
N GLY A 126 -4.46 15.08 -9.57
CA GLY A 126 -4.91 16.14 -8.68
C GLY A 126 -3.77 17.05 -8.23
N ILE A 127 -2.73 16.47 -7.65
CA ILE A 127 -1.54 17.19 -7.23
C ILE A 127 -0.80 17.80 -8.42
N TYR A 128 -0.65 17.06 -9.53
CA TYR A 128 0.00 17.57 -10.72
C TYR A 128 -0.66 18.86 -11.23
N ASN A 129 -1.97 18.80 -11.49
CA ASN A 129 -2.72 19.94 -12.00
C ASN A 129 -2.69 21.15 -11.04
N PHE A 130 -2.74 20.88 -9.74
CA PHE A 130 -2.63 21.91 -8.73
C PHE A 130 -1.26 22.61 -8.80
N LEU A 131 -0.15 21.85 -8.81
CA LEU A 131 1.20 22.41 -8.86
C LEU A 131 1.43 23.24 -10.13
N VAL A 132 1.04 22.71 -11.28
CA VAL A 132 1.16 23.41 -12.57
C VAL A 132 0.33 24.70 -12.56
N SER A 133 -0.88 24.69 -12.00
CA SER A 133 -1.73 25.88 -11.86
C SER A 133 -1.11 26.97 -10.97
N ARG A 134 -0.19 26.59 -10.09
CA ARG A 134 0.57 27.51 -9.22
C ARG A 134 1.89 27.95 -9.83
N GLY A 135 2.19 27.55 -11.06
CA GLY A 135 3.42 27.93 -11.75
C GLY A 135 4.64 27.09 -11.41
N VAL A 136 4.43 25.91 -10.79
CA VAL A 136 5.51 24.92 -10.62
C VAL A 136 5.79 24.29 -11.99
N PRO A 137 7.07 24.19 -12.42
CA PRO A 137 7.44 23.54 -13.66
C PRO A 137 6.92 22.09 -13.72
N ALA A 138 6.52 21.64 -14.91
CA ALA A 138 5.89 20.34 -15.11
C ALA A 138 6.78 19.16 -14.64
N ASP A 139 8.08 19.22 -14.90
CA ASP A 139 9.08 18.25 -14.48
C ASP A 139 9.18 18.10 -12.96
N LYS A 140 9.03 19.21 -12.23
CA LYS A 140 8.96 19.20 -10.77
C LYS A 140 7.61 18.71 -10.26
N ALA A 141 6.52 19.14 -10.88
CA ALA A 141 5.17 18.71 -10.50
C ALA A 141 5.01 17.19 -10.64
N GLU A 142 5.65 16.58 -11.64
CA GLU A 142 5.61 15.13 -11.87
C GLU A 142 6.28 14.32 -10.74
N LYS A 143 7.28 14.87 -10.06
CA LYS A 143 7.92 14.22 -8.91
C LYS A 143 6.98 14.04 -7.71
N TYR A 144 6.00 14.93 -7.57
CA TYR A 144 4.99 14.87 -6.51
C TYR A 144 3.74 14.10 -6.93
N ALA A 145 3.54 13.91 -8.22
CA ALA A 145 2.36 13.24 -8.75
C ALA A 145 2.56 11.71 -8.73
N PHE A 146 1.86 11.03 -7.84
CA PHE A 146 1.90 9.58 -7.74
C PHE A 146 0.83 8.95 -8.64
N THR A 147 1.01 9.04 -9.96
CA THR A 147 0.06 8.51 -10.96
C THR A 147 0.01 6.99 -10.94
N GLU A 148 1.12 6.34 -10.65
CA GLU A 148 1.25 4.89 -10.58
C GLU A 148 0.40 4.27 -9.45
N LEU A 149 0.04 5.05 -8.43
CA LEU A 149 -0.94 4.65 -7.42
C LEU A 149 -2.30 4.29 -8.05
N TYR A 150 -2.64 4.90 -9.19
CA TYR A 150 -3.93 4.76 -9.87
C TYR A 150 -3.87 3.90 -11.13
N ASP A 151 -2.73 3.88 -11.80
CA ASP A 151 -2.56 3.24 -13.10
C ASP A 151 -1.83 1.90 -13.01
N SER A 152 -1.42 1.49 -11.82
CA SER A 152 -0.72 0.22 -11.60
C SER A 152 -1.27 -0.56 -10.39
N THR A 153 -0.80 -1.78 -10.21
CA THR A 153 -1.14 -2.59 -9.03
C THR A 153 -0.47 -2.05 -7.76
N LYS A 154 -1.03 -2.39 -6.61
CA LYS A 154 -0.46 -2.02 -5.30
C LYS A 154 1.01 -2.41 -5.15
N THR A 155 1.40 -3.57 -5.68
CA THR A 155 2.80 -4.02 -5.61
C THR A 155 3.73 -3.12 -6.41
N VAL A 156 3.34 -2.75 -7.63
CA VAL A 156 4.12 -1.82 -8.46
C VAL A 156 4.20 -0.45 -7.81
N ALA A 157 3.07 0.09 -7.33
CA ALA A 157 3.04 1.39 -6.67
C ALA A 157 3.98 1.44 -5.45
N LYS A 158 3.98 0.40 -4.61
CA LYS A 158 4.87 0.31 -3.44
C LYS A 158 6.37 0.22 -3.76
N GLN A 159 6.74 -0.18 -4.97
CA GLN A 159 8.14 -0.20 -5.39
C GLN A 159 8.69 1.20 -5.68
N ILE A 160 7.82 2.19 -5.85
CA ILE A 160 8.21 3.57 -6.16
C ILE A 160 8.26 4.38 -4.86
N ALA A 161 9.22 4.05 -3.99
CA ALA A 161 9.36 4.66 -2.67
C ALA A 161 9.55 6.18 -2.71
N GLU A 162 10.10 6.72 -3.78
CA GLU A 162 10.29 8.16 -3.98
C GLU A 162 8.97 8.94 -4.16
N LYS A 163 7.90 8.28 -4.59
CA LYS A 163 6.55 8.85 -4.74
C LYS A 163 5.58 8.41 -3.65
N ASP A 164 5.83 7.29 -2.96
CA ASP A 164 5.01 6.77 -1.86
C ASP A 164 5.27 7.53 -0.56
N LYS A 165 5.01 8.84 -0.58
CA LYS A 165 5.31 9.79 0.50
C LYS A 165 4.07 10.43 1.12
N TYR A 166 2.87 10.11 0.63
CA TYR A 166 1.62 10.69 1.16
C TYR A 166 1.07 9.86 2.30
N MET A 167 0.64 10.53 3.36
CA MET A 167 0.04 9.91 4.53
C MET A 167 -1.23 10.65 4.94
N LEU A 168 -2.32 9.90 5.14
CA LEU A 168 -3.52 10.40 5.79
C LEU A 168 -3.30 10.34 7.31
N SER A 169 -3.48 11.44 8.01
CA SER A 169 -3.30 11.58 9.45
C SER A 169 -4.46 12.34 10.06
N GLY A 170 -4.97 11.86 11.19
CA GLY A 170 -6.10 12.54 11.81
C GLY A 170 -6.63 11.84 13.04
N GLN A 171 -7.82 12.26 13.45
CA GLN A 171 -8.57 11.65 14.54
C GLN A 171 -10.06 11.67 14.20
N PHE A 172 -10.78 10.71 14.70
CA PHE A 172 -12.24 10.67 14.65
C PHE A 172 -12.79 9.96 15.87
N LYS A 173 -14.07 10.22 16.15
CA LYS A 173 -14.87 9.48 17.11
C LYS A 173 -15.80 8.56 16.31
N GLY A 174 -15.77 7.27 16.59
CA GLY A 174 -16.74 6.32 16.05
C GLY A 174 -17.90 6.15 17.03
N THR A 175 -19.10 5.93 16.53
CA THR A 175 -20.29 5.61 17.36
C THR A 175 -20.14 4.31 18.13
N ALA A 176 -19.22 3.47 17.66
CA ALA A 176 -18.77 2.27 18.32
C ALA A 176 -17.25 2.34 18.50
N ALA A 177 -16.79 3.35 19.27
CA ALA A 177 -15.36 3.49 19.61
C ALA A 177 -14.81 2.25 20.32
N ASN A 178 -15.71 1.39 20.78
CA ASN A 178 -15.40 0.12 21.41
C ASN A 178 -15.57 -1.09 20.50
N ILE A 179 -16.07 -0.95 19.25
CA ILE A 179 -16.24 -2.07 18.32
C ILE A 179 -15.18 -2.04 17.22
N ILE A 180 -14.43 -3.12 17.08
CA ILE A 180 -13.40 -3.33 16.09
C ILE A 180 -13.86 -4.44 15.15
N SER A 181 -14.07 -4.14 13.88
CA SER A 181 -14.36 -5.15 12.86
C SER A 181 -13.10 -5.90 12.47
N LEU A 182 -13.17 -7.23 12.48
CA LEU A 182 -12.04 -8.11 12.14
C LEU A 182 -11.89 -8.29 10.62
N GLY A 183 -12.87 -7.84 9.83
CA GLY A 183 -12.88 -8.05 8.39
C GLY A 183 -13.06 -9.53 7.97
N ALA A 184 -13.45 -10.38 8.90
CA ALA A 184 -13.69 -11.81 8.73
C ALA A 184 -15.04 -12.17 9.35
N TYR A 185 -15.71 -13.19 8.81
CA TYR A 185 -16.95 -13.75 9.34
C TYR A 185 -16.70 -15.19 9.80
N ASN A 186 -17.51 -15.67 10.73
CA ASN A 186 -17.41 -17.02 11.28
C ASN A 186 -15.99 -17.34 11.82
N VAL A 187 -15.45 -16.41 12.58
CA VAL A 187 -14.14 -16.54 13.21
C VAL A 187 -14.18 -17.68 14.25
N PRO A 188 -13.17 -18.55 14.32
CA PRO A 188 -13.15 -19.62 15.32
C PRO A 188 -13.14 -19.07 16.74
N GLN A 189 -13.92 -19.68 17.62
CA GLN A 189 -13.93 -19.30 19.04
C GLN A 189 -12.53 -19.48 19.67
N GLY A 190 -12.09 -18.47 20.41
CA GLY A 190 -10.78 -18.47 21.10
C GLY A 190 -9.58 -18.14 20.20
N SER A 191 -9.79 -17.86 18.89
CA SER A 191 -8.71 -17.49 17.96
C SER A 191 -8.35 -15.99 18.00
N VAL A 192 -9.19 -15.18 18.66
CA VAL A 192 -9.00 -13.74 18.72
C VAL A 192 -8.16 -13.38 19.93
N VAL A 193 -7.06 -12.68 19.71
CA VAL A 193 -6.22 -12.15 20.77
C VAL A 193 -6.18 -10.62 20.67
N VAL A 194 -6.60 -9.95 21.75
CA VAL A 194 -6.62 -8.50 21.83
C VAL A 194 -5.53 -8.01 22.77
N THR A 195 -4.82 -6.98 22.35
CA THR A 195 -3.80 -6.31 23.16
C THR A 195 -4.04 -4.81 23.17
N ALA A 196 -3.86 -4.16 24.31
CA ALA A 196 -3.89 -2.71 24.44
C ALA A 196 -2.58 -2.20 25.02
N GLY A 197 -1.91 -1.26 24.33
CA GLY A 197 -0.61 -0.77 24.75
C GLY A 197 0.45 -1.87 24.94
N GLY A 198 0.34 -3.00 24.21
CA GLY A 198 1.22 -4.17 24.34
C GLY A 198 0.83 -5.15 25.45
N VAL A 199 -0.19 -4.88 26.24
CA VAL A 199 -0.70 -5.78 27.28
C VAL A 199 -1.85 -6.63 26.72
N LYS A 200 -1.79 -7.96 26.92
CA LYS A 200 -2.87 -8.85 26.49
C LYS A 200 -4.11 -8.65 27.37
N LEU A 201 -5.25 -8.47 26.73
CA LEU A 201 -6.55 -8.33 27.38
C LEU A 201 -7.22 -9.69 27.59
N THR A 202 -8.17 -9.73 28.53
CA THR A 202 -8.94 -10.93 28.88
C THR A 202 -10.33 -10.89 28.25
N GLU A 203 -10.67 -11.93 27.48
CA GLU A 203 -11.99 -12.07 26.87
C GLU A 203 -13.08 -12.18 27.95
N ASN A 204 -14.26 -11.61 27.67
CA ASN A 204 -15.40 -11.48 28.55
C ASN A 204 -15.19 -10.61 29.81
N SER A 205 -14.01 -10.04 30.01
CA SER A 205 -13.71 -9.07 31.06
C SER A 205 -13.35 -7.70 30.45
N ASP A 206 -12.35 -7.66 29.62
CA ASP A 206 -11.86 -6.43 28.98
C ASP A 206 -12.48 -6.23 27.58
N TYR A 207 -12.83 -7.31 26.91
CA TYR A 207 -13.46 -7.30 25.59
C TYR A 207 -14.39 -8.51 25.40
N SER A 208 -15.31 -8.40 24.46
CA SER A 208 -16.13 -9.53 23.97
C SER A 208 -15.97 -9.67 22.46
N VAL A 209 -16.20 -10.88 21.94
CA VAL A 209 -16.09 -11.19 20.51
C VAL A 209 -17.42 -11.72 20.01
N ASP A 210 -17.94 -11.09 18.95
CA ASP A 210 -18.95 -11.72 18.11
C ASP A 210 -18.23 -12.50 17.00
N TYR A 211 -18.07 -13.78 17.23
CA TYR A 211 -17.37 -14.67 16.30
C TYR A 211 -18.10 -14.85 14.97
N SER A 212 -19.43 -14.69 14.95
CA SER A 212 -20.23 -14.82 13.73
C SER A 212 -20.15 -13.57 12.86
N ALA A 213 -20.25 -12.40 13.47
CA ALA A 213 -20.12 -11.12 12.79
C ALA A 213 -18.67 -10.74 12.52
N GLY A 214 -17.71 -11.33 13.24
CA GLY A 214 -16.29 -10.96 13.18
C GLY A 214 -16.03 -9.58 13.78
N GLU A 215 -16.59 -9.33 14.96
CA GLU A 215 -16.46 -8.05 15.65
C GLU A 215 -15.95 -8.26 17.08
N VAL A 216 -15.04 -7.38 17.51
CA VAL A 216 -14.54 -7.30 18.89
C VAL A 216 -15.11 -6.05 19.54
N THR A 217 -15.77 -6.19 20.66
CA THR A 217 -16.26 -5.06 21.47
C THR A 217 -15.38 -4.90 22.70
N ILE A 218 -14.73 -3.76 22.86
CA ILE A 218 -13.99 -3.42 24.08
C ILE A 218 -14.96 -3.03 25.17
N LEU A 219 -14.93 -3.77 26.29
CA LEU A 219 -15.79 -3.56 27.44
C LEU A 219 -15.16 -2.62 28.48
N ASN A 220 -13.82 -2.63 28.55
CA ASN A 220 -13.07 -1.84 29.52
C ASN A 220 -13.00 -0.37 29.10
N GLN A 221 -13.85 0.46 29.73
CA GLN A 221 -13.99 1.87 29.42
C GLN A 221 -12.68 2.66 29.62
N SER A 222 -11.84 2.26 30.55
CA SER A 222 -10.56 2.96 30.80
C SER A 222 -9.59 2.88 29.61
N ILE A 223 -9.64 1.80 28.82
CA ILE A 223 -8.85 1.63 27.61
C ILE A 223 -9.33 2.61 26.51
N ILE A 224 -10.65 2.78 26.40
CA ILE A 224 -11.29 3.67 25.44
C ILE A 224 -10.99 5.14 25.79
N ASP A 225 -11.18 5.50 27.05
CA ASP A 225 -10.99 6.87 27.55
C ASP A 225 -9.53 7.31 27.50
N ALA A 226 -8.60 6.38 27.73
CA ALA A 226 -7.15 6.63 27.62
C ALA A 226 -6.67 6.76 26.16
N GLY A 227 -7.50 6.41 25.17
CA GLY A 227 -7.10 6.39 23.75
C GLY A 227 -5.97 5.41 23.46
N THR A 228 -5.86 4.33 24.25
CA THR A 228 -4.79 3.34 24.13
C THR A 228 -4.93 2.58 22.81
N SER A 229 -3.83 2.45 22.07
CA SER A 229 -3.82 1.68 20.82
C SER A 229 -4.17 0.22 21.09
N VAL A 230 -5.26 -0.25 20.49
CA VAL A 230 -5.73 -1.64 20.57
C VAL A 230 -5.33 -2.36 19.29
N ASN A 231 -4.64 -3.48 19.45
CA ASN A 231 -4.29 -4.37 18.35
C ASN A 231 -5.04 -5.69 18.52
N VAL A 232 -5.63 -6.16 17.43
CA VAL A 232 -6.34 -7.42 17.40
C VAL A 232 -5.66 -8.34 16.39
N SER A 233 -5.29 -9.55 16.84
CA SER A 233 -4.84 -10.64 15.99
C SER A 233 -5.87 -11.77 16.02
N LEU A 234 -6.08 -12.40 14.88
CA LEU A 234 -7.00 -13.53 14.75
C LEU A 234 -6.37 -14.63 13.91
N GLU A 235 -6.73 -15.87 14.22
CA GLU A 235 -6.58 -17.00 13.31
C GLU A 235 -7.87 -17.12 12.50
N SER A 236 -7.82 -16.98 11.19
CA SER A 236 -8.99 -17.19 10.36
C SER A 236 -9.06 -18.64 9.90
N ASN A 237 -10.10 -19.36 10.32
CA ASN A 237 -10.51 -20.57 9.62
C ASN A 237 -11.34 -20.17 8.42
N SER A 238 -10.72 -20.20 7.27
CA SER A 238 -11.38 -19.82 6.01
C SER A 238 -12.07 -21.03 5.37
N ASP A 239 -13.12 -21.53 5.98
CA ASP A 239 -13.95 -22.54 5.29
C ASP A 239 -14.79 -21.95 4.14
N TYR A 240 -14.86 -20.63 4.03
CA TYR A 240 -15.59 -19.93 2.97
C TYR A 240 -14.76 -18.87 2.24
N GLY A 241 -13.46 -19.07 2.10
CA GLY A 241 -12.61 -18.12 1.41
C GLY A 241 -11.14 -18.42 1.50
N GLN A 242 -10.75 -19.68 1.31
CA GLN A 242 -9.33 -20.00 1.16
C GLN A 242 -8.81 -19.33 -0.12
N GLN A 243 -8.10 -18.23 0.07
CA GLN A 243 -7.33 -17.66 -1.03
C GLN A 243 -6.27 -18.68 -1.41
N ARG A 244 -6.43 -19.27 -2.59
CA ARG A 244 -5.45 -20.22 -3.11
C ARG A 244 -4.18 -19.44 -3.46
N LYS A 245 -3.14 -19.73 -2.69
CA LYS A 245 -1.81 -19.19 -2.93
C LYS A 245 -0.92 -20.33 -3.40
N THR A 246 -0.27 -20.14 -4.52
CA THR A 246 0.72 -21.07 -5.05
C THR A 246 2.07 -20.39 -5.00
N MET A 247 3.02 -21.03 -4.33
CA MET A 247 4.40 -20.56 -4.27
C MET A 247 5.31 -21.63 -4.87
N PHE A 248 6.11 -21.20 -5.83
CA PHE A 248 7.21 -22.00 -6.39
C PHE A 248 8.51 -21.30 -6.05
N GLY A 249 9.48 -22.06 -5.56
CA GLY A 249 10.81 -21.55 -5.26
C GLY A 249 11.87 -22.54 -5.70
N MET A 250 12.95 -22.03 -6.32
CA MET A 250 14.11 -22.79 -6.69
C MET A 250 15.36 -22.01 -6.31
N ASN A 251 16.30 -22.71 -5.74
CA ASN A 251 17.65 -22.20 -5.46
C ASN A 251 18.67 -23.11 -6.15
N TRP A 252 19.70 -22.51 -6.71
CA TRP A 252 20.82 -23.24 -7.28
C TRP A 252 22.12 -22.61 -6.81
N GLU A 253 23.12 -23.44 -6.65
CA GLU A 253 24.47 -23.07 -6.26
C GLU A 253 25.44 -23.89 -7.09
N TYR A 254 26.44 -23.23 -7.65
CA TYR A 254 27.42 -23.87 -8.49
C TYR A 254 28.83 -23.34 -8.21
N ASP A 255 29.73 -24.26 -7.92
CA ASP A 255 31.14 -24.00 -7.71
C ASP A 255 31.90 -24.18 -9.03
N PHE A 256 32.15 -23.08 -9.76
CA PHE A 256 32.96 -23.12 -10.97
C PHE A 256 34.43 -23.50 -10.71
N SER A 257 34.90 -23.10 -9.53
CA SER A 257 36.23 -23.45 -9.05
C SER A 257 36.28 -23.27 -7.54
N LYS A 258 37.40 -23.72 -6.91
CA LYS A 258 37.65 -23.45 -5.48
C LYS A 258 37.63 -21.98 -5.09
N ASN A 259 37.75 -21.09 -6.08
CA ASN A 259 37.86 -19.66 -5.90
C ASN A 259 36.67 -18.87 -6.45
N PHE A 260 35.73 -19.53 -7.14
CA PHE A 260 34.59 -18.87 -7.77
C PHE A 260 33.32 -19.70 -7.62
N GLN A 261 32.39 -19.14 -6.91
CA GLN A 261 31.08 -19.69 -6.64
C GLN A 261 30.01 -18.73 -7.15
N MET A 262 28.95 -19.27 -7.71
CA MET A 262 27.77 -18.52 -8.15
C MET A 262 26.52 -19.23 -7.66
N SER A 263 25.56 -18.46 -7.15
CA SER A 263 24.28 -18.99 -6.74
C SER A 263 23.15 -18.10 -7.25
N GLY A 264 21.98 -18.65 -7.33
CA GLY A 264 20.81 -17.90 -7.73
C GLY A 264 19.53 -18.48 -7.13
N THR A 265 18.57 -17.62 -6.95
CA THR A 265 17.26 -17.96 -6.40
C THR A 265 16.17 -17.39 -7.31
N ILE A 266 15.14 -18.15 -7.55
CA ILE A 266 13.90 -17.70 -8.15
C ILE A 266 12.74 -18.13 -7.27
N GLN A 267 11.82 -17.21 -7.00
CA GLN A 267 10.59 -17.46 -6.25
C GLN A 267 9.43 -16.82 -7.00
N HIS A 268 8.37 -17.55 -7.15
CA HIS A 268 7.15 -17.09 -7.78
C HIS A 268 5.97 -17.31 -6.85
N LEU A 269 5.22 -16.25 -6.57
CA LEU A 269 4.00 -16.27 -5.77
C LEU A 269 2.82 -15.88 -6.63
N SER A 270 1.85 -16.76 -6.75
CA SER A 270 0.60 -16.52 -7.43
C SER A 270 -0.58 -16.72 -6.49
N GLU A 271 -1.48 -15.75 -6.45
CA GLU A 271 -2.71 -15.78 -5.67
C GLU A 271 -3.92 -15.81 -6.59
N GLN A 272 -4.95 -16.55 -6.20
CA GLN A 272 -6.24 -16.54 -6.88
C GLN A 272 -7.20 -15.61 -6.15
N ALA A 273 -7.99 -14.82 -6.88
CA ALA A 273 -8.98 -13.95 -6.27
C ALA A 273 -10.03 -14.74 -5.48
N LEU A 274 -10.31 -14.30 -4.25
CA LEU A 274 -11.35 -14.89 -3.39
C LEU A 274 -12.75 -14.56 -3.86
N THR A 275 -12.94 -13.43 -4.50
CA THR A 275 -14.25 -12.92 -4.88
C THR A 275 -14.27 -12.58 -6.36
N THR A 276 -15.43 -12.70 -6.97
CA THR A 276 -15.66 -12.29 -8.36
C THR A 276 -15.54 -10.77 -8.57
N LYS A 277 -15.40 -10.00 -7.50
CA LYS A 277 -15.35 -8.53 -7.53
C LYS A 277 -14.24 -8.04 -6.61
N VAL A 278 -13.03 -7.94 -7.14
CA VAL A 278 -11.87 -7.48 -6.40
C VAL A 278 -11.90 -5.96 -6.25
N ASN A 279 -11.61 -5.46 -5.05
CA ASN A 279 -11.49 -4.03 -4.79
C ASN A 279 -10.06 -3.55 -5.05
N MET A 280 -9.89 -2.26 -5.30
CA MET A 280 -8.57 -1.65 -5.44
C MET A 280 -7.74 -1.84 -4.15
N GLY A 281 -6.49 -2.26 -4.30
CA GLY A 281 -5.58 -2.57 -3.19
C GLY A 281 -5.77 -3.96 -2.59
N SER A 282 -6.74 -4.75 -3.09
CA SER A 282 -6.97 -6.15 -2.72
C SER A 282 -6.74 -7.08 -3.91
N GLU A 283 -5.98 -6.64 -4.89
CA GLU A 283 -5.65 -7.42 -6.08
C GLU A 283 -4.84 -8.65 -5.69
N PRO A 284 -5.14 -9.83 -6.26
CA PRO A 284 -4.37 -11.02 -6.02
C PRO A 284 -2.93 -10.84 -6.54
N LEU A 285 -1.96 -11.28 -5.76
CA LEU A 285 -0.56 -11.15 -6.08
C LEU A 285 -0.14 -12.17 -7.14
N ASN A 286 0.73 -11.75 -8.06
CA ASN A 286 1.38 -12.60 -9.04
C ASN A 286 2.80 -12.07 -9.27
N ASN A 287 3.70 -12.35 -8.35
CA ASN A 287 5.01 -11.74 -8.30
C ASN A 287 6.11 -12.78 -8.47
N THR A 288 7.18 -12.38 -9.13
CA THR A 288 8.40 -13.20 -9.26
C THR A 288 9.56 -12.43 -8.67
N LEU A 289 10.22 -13.03 -7.71
CA LEU A 289 11.50 -12.56 -7.16
C LEU A 289 12.61 -13.46 -7.72
N TRP A 290 13.64 -12.85 -8.29
CA TRP A 290 14.83 -13.59 -8.66
C TRP A 290 16.08 -12.83 -8.27
N GLY A 291 17.14 -13.57 -8.06
CA GLY A 291 18.42 -12.99 -7.71
C GLY A 291 19.59 -13.91 -8.05
N VAL A 292 20.73 -13.30 -8.21
CA VAL A 292 22.00 -13.96 -8.48
C VAL A 292 23.04 -13.40 -7.53
N ASN A 293 23.82 -14.27 -6.96
CA ASN A 293 24.92 -13.96 -6.07
C ASN A 293 26.19 -14.59 -6.61
N MET A 294 27.30 -13.89 -6.56
CA MET A 294 28.60 -14.42 -6.90
C MET A 294 29.64 -14.06 -5.86
N ASN A 295 30.51 -15.03 -5.58
CA ASN A 295 31.64 -14.91 -4.70
C ASN A 295 32.90 -15.37 -5.42
N TRP A 296 33.88 -14.51 -5.46
CA TRP A 296 35.19 -14.79 -6.00
C TRP A 296 36.27 -14.44 -5.00
N LYS A 297 37.18 -15.35 -4.76
CA LYS A 297 38.30 -15.15 -3.83
C LYS A 297 39.56 -15.71 -4.45
N LYS A 298 40.62 -14.95 -4.51
CA LYS A 298 41.90 -15.38 -5.08
C LYS A 298 43.08 -14.81 -4.28
N GLU A 299 44.04 -15.67 -4.01
CA GLU A 299 45.36 -15.23 -3.56
C GLU A 299 46.17 -14.65 -4.73
N SER A 300 46.75 -13.50 -4.54
CA SER A 300 47.47 -12.80 -5.60
C SER A 300 48.82 -12.30 -5.11
N GLN A 301 49.87 -12.98 -5.57
CA GLN A 301 51.23 -12.55 -5.30
C GLN A 301 51.57 -11.20 -5.99
N TRP A 302 50.90 -10.90 -7.10
CA TRP A 302 51.05 -9.63 -7.80
C TRP A 302 50.59 -8.45 -6.93
N VAL A 303 49.46 -8.60 -6.23
CA VAL A 303 48.99 -7.56 -5.30
C VAL A 303 49.92 -7.42 -4.11
N THR A 304 50.42 -8.54 -3.58
CA THR A 304 51.44 -8.53 -2.51
C THR A 304 52.66 -7.73 -2.93
N ASN A 305 53.19 -8.03 -4.13
CA ASN A 305 54.37 -7.34 -4.65
C ASN A 305 54.11 -5.84 -4.94
N MET A 306 52.88 -5.47 -5.27
CA MET A 306 52.48 -4.09 -5.46
C MET A 306 52.40 -3.33 -4.13
N LEU A 307 51.80 -3.97 -3.11
CA LEU A 307 51.68 -3.38 -1.78
C LEU A 307 53.00 -3.33 -1.04
N ASP A 308 53.92 -4.28 -1.27
CA ASP A 308 55.28 -4.30 -0.68
C ASP A 308 56.18 -3.17 -1.18
N LYS A 309 55.79 -2.48 -2.28
CA LYS A 309 56.46 -1.25 -2.76
C LYS A 309 56.11 -0.02 -1.93
N ILE A 310 55.11 -0.11 -1.05
CA ILE A 310 54.73 1.01 -0.18
C ILE A 310 55.74 1.09 0.97
N PRO A 311 56.40 2.22 1.22
CA PRO A 311 57.33 2.41 2.32
C PRO A 311 56.66 2.01 3.65
N PHE A 312 57.38 1.24 4.47
CA PHE A 312 56.97 0.74 5.79
C PHE A 312 56.01 -0.50 5.77
N LEU A 313 55.66 -1.07 4.62
CA LEU A 313 54.92 -2.29 4.52
C LEU A 313 55.86 -3.44 4.09
N HIS A 314 55.95 -4.51 4.91
CA HIS A 314 56.67 -5.73 4.56
C HIS A 314 55.66 -6.90 4.64
N LEU A 315 55.25 -7.38 3.49
CA LEU A 315 54.22 -8.47 3.40
C LEU A 315 54.94 -9.79 3.16
N THR A 316 54.81 -10.70 4.12
CA THR A 316 55.45 -12.05 4.07
C THR A 316 54.50 -13.14 3.54
N GLN A 317 53.22 -12.82 3.42
CA GLN A 317 52.18 -13.77 2.94
C GLN A 317 51.42 -13.22 1.72
N PRO A 318 50.92 -14.11 0.84
CA PRO A 318 50.13 -13.68 -0.32
C PRO A 318 48.89 -12.91 0.09
N SER A 319 48.63 -11.79 -0.59
CA SER A 319 47.43 -10.98 -0.36
C SER A 319 46.21 -11.68 -0.94
N ASN A 320 45.11 -11.66 -0.19
CA ASN A 320 43.84 -12.17 -0.64
C ASN A 320 43.00 -11.06 -1.27
N ILE A 321 42.49 -11.32 -2.46
CA ILE A 321 41.50 -10.49 -3.11
C ILE A 321 40.17 -11.24 -3.05
N SER A 322 39.13 -10.60 -2.54
CA SER A 322 37.77 -11.13 -2.56
C SER A 322 36.84 -10.14 -3.25
N PHE A 323 35.98 -10.65 -4.08
CA PHE A 323 34.89 -9.93 -4.70
C PHE A 323 33.58 -10.67 -4.44
N SER A 324 32.59 -9.98 -3.89
CA SER A 324 31.24 -10.51 -3.72
C SER A 324 30.27 -9.53 -4.38
N GLY A 325 29.35 -10.07 -5.15
CA GLY A 325 28.30 -9.29 -5.81
C GLY A 325 26.97 -9.97 -5.67
N GLU A 326 25.93 -9.18 -5.43
CA GLU A 326 24.56 -9.64 -5.34
C GLU A 326 23.67 -8.76 -6.20
N PHE A 327 22.75 -9.38 -6.91
CA PHE A 327 21.69 -8.70 -7.65
C PHE A 327 20.37 -9.39 -7.36
N ALA A 328 19.35 -8.64 -6.99
CA ALA A 328 18.00 -9.14 -6.81
C ALA A 328 16.99 -8.19 -7.46
N GLN A 329 15.95 -8.76 -8.05
CA GLN A 329 14.88 -8.02 -8.69
C GLN A 329 13.54 -8.66 -8.39
N LEU A 330 12.58 -7.84 -7.99
CA LEU A 330 11.17 -8.21 -7.90
C LEU A 330 10.45 -7.77 -9.18
N LEU A 331 9.86 -8.73 -9.87
CA LEU A 331 8.98 -8.51 -11.01
C LEU A 331 7.54 -8.64 -10.54
N ALA A 332 6.84 -7.52 -10.53
CA ALA A 332 5.42 -7.49 -10.23
C ALA A 332 4.63 -7.94 -11.45
N GLY A 333 3.90 -9.02 -11.32
CA GLY A 333 3.03 -9.56 -12.36
C GLY A 333 1.56 -9.17 -12.14
N GLN A 334 0.74 -9.55 -13.11
CA GLN A 334 -0.71 -9.36 -13.06
C GLN A 334 -1.38 -10.73 -12.92
N SER A 335 -2.38 -10.81 -12.06
CA SER A 335 -3.20 -12.00 -11.95
C SER A 335 -4.05 -12.16 -13.22
N HIS A 336 -4.01 -13.34 -13.81
CA HIS A 336 -4.93 -13.75 -14.85
C HIS A 336 -6.08 -14.50 -14.17
N GLY A 337 -7.28 -13.90 -14.22
CA GLY A 337 -8.51 -14.49 -13.73
C GLY A 337 -9.13 -15.43 -14.77
#